data_f3989e0c4578ce45918bc8e5d9fd2ab5
#
_entry.id   f3989e0c4578ce45918bc8e5d9fd2ab5
#
_cell.length_a   1.000
_cell.length_b   1.000
_cell.length_c   1.000
_cell.angle_alpha   90.00
_cell.angle_beta   90.00
_cell.angle_gamma   90.00
#
_symmetry.space_group_name_H-M   'P 1'
#
loop_
_entity.id
_entity.type
_entity.pdbx_description
1 polymer ?
#
loop_
_entity_poly.entity_id
_entity_poly.type
_entity_poly.pdbx_seq_one_letter_code
_entity_poly.pdbx_strand_id
1 'polypeptide(L)'
;AQALLEAADLACRSANAIASSIASTWDFTHYTEGMLKGVRQDWFGQPFDPASPLISVDELSDARPLDPSWSTIRGWVDDGEPAAATTPLDRAARLREDCSTALSMLDELEKRGAASGIEAYDRASTRAWAHLGLCFADRLEAAVARCRGGAAARTEQVRLLERGREHYRALCDALDAWIPRPYELLHLGDNFITERFDSGMNRFHHREVLRLIDEELGRLRE
;
A
#
# COMPACT_ATOMS: atom_id res chain seq x y z
N ALA A 1 -10.09 7.33 24.51
CA ALA A 1 -8.69 6.87 24.38
C ALA A 1 -8.61 5.39 23.94
N GLN A 2 -9.19 4.44 24.72
CA GLN A 2 -9.05 3.00 24.45
C GLN A 2 -9.50 2.60 23.04
N ALA A 3 -10.71 3.02 22.61
CA ALA A 3 -11.24 2.68 21.29
C ALA A 3 -10.38 3.26 20.13
N LEU A 4 -9.72 4.39 20.32
CA LEU A 4 -8.81 4.96 19.33
C LEU A 4 -7.51 4.10 19.22
N LEU A 5 -6.98 3.64 20.34
CA LEU A 5 -5.81 2.74 20.36
C LEU A 5 -6.12 1.41 19.68
N GLU A 6 -7.29 0.83 19.91
CA GLU A 6 -7.74 -0.39 19.25
C GLU A 6 -7.90 -0.19 17.73
N ALA A 7 -8.51 0.92 17.32
CA ALA A 7 -8.61 1.27 15.90
C ALA A 7 -7.23 1.47 15.26
N ALA A 8 -6.31 2.13 15.97
CA ALA A 8 -4.94 2.35 15.49
C ALA A 8 -4.16 1.03 15.37
N ASP A 9 -4.29 0.11 16.34
CA ASP A 9 -3.67 -1.22 16.26
C ASP A 9 -4.13 -1.96 15.00
N LEU A 10 -5.44 -2.01 14.75
CA LEU A 10 -5.99 -2.66 13.56
C LEU A 10 -5.49 -1.99 12.26
N ALA A 11 -5.56 -0.67 12.17
CA ALA A 11 -5.15 0.07 10.98
C ALA A 11 -3.64 -0.07 10.69
N CYS A 12 -2.79 -0.02 11.72
CA CYS A 12 -1.33 -0.10 11.57
C CYS A 12 -0.83 -1.49 11.16
N ARG A 13 -1.65 -2.54 11.25
CA ARG A 13 -1.31 -3.85 10.69
C ARG A 13 -1.11 -3.80 9.18
N SER A 14 -1.68 -2.79 8.51
CA SER A 14 -1.46 -2.55 7.08
C SER A 14 0.01 -2.32 6.75
N ALA A 15 0.74 -1.56 7.57
CA ALA A 15 2.18 -1.31 7.38
C ALA A 15 2.97 -2.62 7.35
N ASN A 16 2.75 -3.50 8.33
CA ASN A 16 3.42 -4.80 8.40
C ASN A 16 3.02 -5.71 7.22
N ALA A 17 1.76 -5.72 6.84
CA ALA A 17 1.28 -6.55 5.74
C ALA A 17 1.88 -6.11 4.40
N ILE A 18 1.98 -4.80 4.14
CA ILE A 18 2.61 -4.26 2.94
C ILE A 18 4.10 -4.57 2.96
N ALA A 19 4.79 -4.23 4.04
CA ALA A 19 6.22 -4.47 4.20
C ALA A 19 6.57 -5.96 4.06
N SER A 20 5.80 -6.86 4.63
CA SER A 20 6.05 -8.31 4.57
C SER A 20 5.70 -8.95 3.22
N SER A 21 5.01 -8.23 2.34
CA SER A 21 4.64 -8.75 1.02
C SER A 21 5.80 -8.79 0.02
N ILE A 22 6.91 -8.09 0.32
CA ILE A 22 8.08 -7.99 -0.56
C ILE A 22 9.34 -8.18 0.28
N ALA A 23 10.19 -9.16 -0.08
CA ALA A 23 11.36 -9.55 0.69
C ALA A 23 12.46 -8.47 0.85
N SER A 24 12.37 -7.37 0.12
CA SER A 24 13.35 -6.26 0.14
C SER A 24 12.93 -5.09 1.04
N THR A 25 11.94 -5.25 1.88
CA THR A 25 11.28 -4.14 2.58
C THR A 25 12.00 -3.59 3.82
N TRP A 26 13.00 -4.27 4.32
CA TRP A 26 13.74 -3.83 5.50
C TRP A 26 14.84 -2.79 5.21
N ASP A 27 15.07 -2.45 3.96
CA ASP A 27 16.03 -1.45 3.56
C ASP A 27 15.48 -0.03 3.78
N PHE A 28 16.26 0.83 4.40
CA PHE A 28 15.92 2.25 4.63
C PHE A 28 15.62 3.06 3.37
N THR A 29 15.93 2.54 2.20
CA THR A 29 15.63 3.15 0.91
C THR A 29 14.23 2.84 0.42
N HIS A 30 13.50 1.98 1.12
CA HIS A 30 12.15 1.56 0.77
C HIS A 30 11.12 2.11 1.75
N TYR A 31 10.20 2.89 1.24
CA TYR A 31 8.97 3.27 1.95
C TYR A 31 7.85 2.30 1.57
N THR A 32 8.13 1.01 1.72
CA THR A 32 7.23 -0.06 1.26
C THR A 32 5.94 -0.09 2.03
N GLU A 33 5.93 0.34 3.28
CA GLU A 33 4.70 0.58 4.04
C GLU A 33 3.77 1.59 3.36
N GLY A 34 4.31 2.46 2.50
CA GLY A 34 3.55 3.36 1.65
C GLY A 34 3.38 2.88 0.21
N MET A 35 3.69 1.62 -0.09
CA MET A 35 3.70 1.02 -1.43
C MET A 35 4.76 1.62 -2.38
N LEU A 36 5.76 2.29 -1.85
CA LEU A 36 6.87 2.84 -2.62
C LEU A 36 8.09 1.93 -2.53
N LYS A 37 8.80 1.80 -3.63
CA LYS A 37 10.04 1.05 -3.71
C LYS A 37 11.23 2.00 -3.80
N GLY A 38 12.33 1.58 -3.20
CA GLY A 38 13.61 2.24 -3.36
C GLY A 38 14.19 2.00 -4.76
N VAL A 39 15.17 2.76 -5.08
CA VAL A 39 15.62 2.99 -6.45
C VAL A 39 16.71 2.03 -6.93
N ARG A 40 17.30 1.19 -6.08
CA ARG A 40 18.36 0.28 -6.48
C ARG A 40 17.88 -1.16 -6.66
N GLN A 41 17.65 -1.54 -7.91
CA GLN A 41 17.36 -2.90 -8.35
C GLN A 41 18.47 -3.91 -8.07
N ASP A 42 19.71 -3.46 -8.18
CA ASP A 42 20.91 -4.27 -8.18
C ASP A 42 21.21 -4.92 -6.82
N TRP A 43 20.66 -4.41 -5.74
CA TRP A 43 20.94 -4.93 -4.40
C TRP A 43 20.11 -6.17 -4.02
N PHE A 44 18.95 -6.37 -4.63
CA PHE A 44 18.01 -7.41 -4.23
C PHE A 44 17.66 -8.42 -5.34
N GLY A 45 18.24 -8.24 -6.53
CA GLY A 45 17.98 -9.17 -7.65
C GLY A 45 16.52 -9.23 -8.11
N GLN A 46 15.68 -8.25 -7.71
CA GLN A 46 14.27 -8.17 -8.08
C GLN A 46 14.11 -7.29 -9.32
N PRO A 47 13.33 -7.71 -10.31
CA PRO A 47 13.08 -6.93 -11.51
C PRO A 47 12.05 -5.82 -11.26
N PHE A 48 12.43 -4.78 -10.54
CA PHE A 48 11.56 -3.61 -10.38
C PHE A 48 11.61 -2.72 -11.62
N ASP A 49 10.46 -2.15 -12.00
CA ASP A 49 10.40 -1.12 -13.03
C ASP A 49 11.08 0.16 -12.52
N PRO A 50 12.23 0.58 -13.10
CA PRO A 50 12.93 1.77 -12.68
C PRO A 50 12.17 3.05 -13.04
N ALA A 51 11.16 2.98 -13.91
CA ALA A 51 10.39 4.12 -14.38
C ALA A 51 9.32 4.57 -13.37
N SER A 52 8.96 3.73 -12.40
CA SER A 52 7.93 4.07 -11.41
C SER A 52 8.38 3.74 -9.99
N PRO A 53 8.31 4.67 -9.04
CA PRO A 53 8.55 4.40 -7.64
C PRO A 53 7.42 3.60 -6.97
N LEU A 54 6.23 3.51 -7.57
CA LEU A 54 5.13 2.70 -7.06
C LEU A 54 5.41 1.22 -7.31
N ILE A 55 5.18 0.39 -6.30
CA ILE A 55 5.15 -1.07 -6.46
C ILE A 55 3.92 -1.42 -7.31
N SER A 56 4.16 -1.75 -8.57
CA SER A 56 3.09 -2.10 -9.52
C SER A 56 2.45 -3.44 -9.17
N VAL A 57 1.27 -3.68 -9.74
CA VAL A 57 0.61 -4.99 -9.61
C VAL A 57 1.42 -6.10 -10.28
N ASP A 58 2.12 -5.79 -11.37
CA ASP A 58 2.99 -6.76 -12.04
C ASP A 58 4.16 -7.18 -11.13
N GLU A 59 4.83 -6.22 -10.49
CA GLU A 59 5.90 -6.49 -9.54
C GLU A 59 5.39 -7.25 -8.31
N LEU A 60 4.24 -6.87 -7.78
CA LEU A 60 3.62 -7.55 -6.65
C LEU A 60 3.26 -9.00 -6.99
N SER A 61 2.87 -9.28 -8.23
CA SER A 61 2.55 -10.62 -8.71
C SER A 61 3.75 -11.57 -8.62
N ASP A 62 4.95 -11.06 -8.87
CA ASP A 62 6.20 -11.81 -8.90
C ASP A 62 7.03 -11.66 -7.60
N ALA A 63 6.62 -10.78 -6.71
CA ALA A 63 7.34 -10.50 -5.48
C ALA A 63 7.37 -11.72 -4.55
N ARG A 64 8.56 -11.99 -4.00
CA ARG A 64 8.71 -12.98 -2.94
C ARG A 64 8.33 -12.32 -1.60
N PRO A 65 7.41 -12.90 -0.82
CA PRO A 65 7.11 -12.41 0.52
C PRO A 65 8.33 -12.50 1.45
N LEU A 66 8.43 -11.58 2.39
CA LEU A 66 9.42 -11.63 3.46
C LEU A 66 9.09 -12.76 4.45
N ASP A 67 7.82 -12.95 4.76
CA ASP A 67 7.35 -14.05 5.61
C ASP A 67 7.35 -15.36 4.81
N PRO A 68 8.18 -16.36 5.19
CA PRO A 68 8.28 -17.62 4.47
C PRO A 68 7.02 -18.49 4.54
N SER A 69 6.10 -18.19 5.47
CA SER A 69 4.79 -18.87 5.56
C SER A 69 3.78 -18.35 4.53
N TRP A 70 4.10 -17.29 3.82
CA TRP A 70 3.25 -16.73 2.80
C TRP A 70 3.61 -17.24 1.41
N SER A 71 2.61 -17.61 0.63
CA SER A 71 2.80 -17.94 -0.78
C SER A 71 3.09 -16.69 -1.62
N THR A 72 3.90 -16.84 -2.67
CA THR A 72 3.96 -15.86 -3.75
C THR A 72 2.64 -15.85 -4.50
N ILE A 73 2.26 -14.71 -5.10
CA ILE A 73 0.98 -14.63 -5.81
C ILE A 73 0.99 -15.53 -7.04
N ARG A 74 2.06 -15.47 -7.84
CA ARG A 74 2.19 -16.31 -9.04
C ARG A 74 2.24 -17.80 -8.68
N GLY A 75 3.07 -18.22 -7.75
CA GLY A 75 3.17 -19.62 -7.36
C GLY A 75 1.85 -20.16 -6.81
N TRP A 76 1.10 -19.37 -6.07
CA TRP A 76 -0.23 -19.77 -5.60
C TRP A 76 -1.24 -19.94 -6.73
N VAL A 77 -1.20 -19.07 -7.76
CA VAL A 77 -2.14 -19.16 -8.90
C VAL A 77 -1.75 -20.32 -9.84
N ASP A 78 -0.45 -20.50 -10.12
CA ASP A 78 0.05 -21.46 -11.13
C ASP A 78 0.14 -22.89 -10.58
N ASP A 79 0.63 -23.06 -9.35
CA ASP A 79 0.96 -24.37 -8.78
C ASP A 79 -0.14 -24.94 -7.88
N GLY A 80 -1.15 -24.12 -7.54
CA GLY A 80 -2.08 -24.47 -6.47
C GLY A 80 -1.42 -24.40 -5.09
N GLU A 81 -2.20 -24.35 -4.04
CA GLU A 81 -1.66 -24.14 -2.69
C GLU A 81 -0.87 -25.31 -2.14
N PRO A 82 0.26 -25.05 -1.47
CA PRO A 82 0.69 -25.90 -0.38
C PRO A 82 -0.27 -25.68 0.81
N ALA A 83 -0.82 -26.75 1.35
CA ALA A 83 -1.90 -26.79 2.36
C ALA A 83 -1.64 -26.03 3.70
N ALA A 84 -0.53 -25.31 3.83
CA ALA A 84 -0.11 -24.63 5.06
C ALA A 84 0.24 -23.14 4.87
N ALA A 85 0.20 -22.59 3.67
CA ALA A 85 0.63 -21.21 3.44
C ALA A 85 -0.55 -20.23 3.50
N THR A 86 -0.31 -19.05 4.10
CA THR A 86 -1.28 -17.94 4.03
C THR A 86 -1.34 -17.43 2.59
N THR A 87 -2.51 -17.51 1.99
CA THR A 87 -2.71 -17.15 0.59
C THR A 87 -2.76 -15.63 0.38
N PRO A 88 -2.53 -15.12 -0.84
CA PRO A 88 -2.73 -13.71 -1.14
C PRO A 88 -4.14 -13.23 -0.84
N LEU A 89 -5.16 -14.08 -1.06
CA LEU A 89 -6.56 -13.73 -0.78
C LEU A 89 -6.87 -13.71 0.73
N ASP A 90 -6.26 -14.59 1.53
CA ASP A 90 -6.38 -14.54 2.99
C ASP A 90 -5.78 -13.26 3.56
N ARG A 91 -4.63 -12.83 3.01
CA ARG A 91 -4.00 -11.57 3.39
C ARG A 91 -4.89 -10.37 3.06
N ALA A 92 -5.44 -10.35 1.84
CA ALA A 92 -6.36 -9.29 1.41
C ALA A 92 -7.64 -9.26 2.28
N ALA A 93 -8.22 -10.42 2.57
CA ALA A 93 -9.41 -10.55 3.40
C ALA A 93 -9.17 -10.04 4.83
N ARG A 94 -8.05 -10.43 5.45
CA ARG A 94 -7.67 -9.98 6.80
C ARG A 94 -7.45 -8.47 6.85
N LEU A 95 -6.71 -7.91 5.89
CA LEU A 95 -6.53 -6.46 5.80
C LEU A 95 -7.86 -5.73 5.68
N ARG A 96 -8.75 -6.25 4.85
CA ARG A 96 -10.08 -5.65 4.64
C ARG A 96 -10.91 -5.68 5.93
N GLU A 97 -10.88 -6.78 6.66
CA GLU A 97 -11.56 -6.91 7.94
C GLU A 97 -11.00 -5.93 8.98
N ASP A 98 -9.68 -5.97 9.22
CA ASP A 98 -9.00 -5.13 10.21
C ASP A 98 -9.22 -3.63 9.90
N CYS A 99 -8.99 -3.21 8.66
CA CYS A 99 -9.10 -1.80 8.27
C CYS A 99 -10.55 -1.30 8.23
N SER A 100 -11.50 -2.12 7.80
CA SER A 100 -12.93 -1.75 7.83
C SER A 100 -13.43 -1.63 9.27
N THR A 101 -12.99 -2.50 10.17
CA THR A 101 -13.30 -2.42 11.59
C THR A 101 -12.71 -1.14 12.19
N ALA A 102 -11.46 -0.81 11.90
CA ALA A 102 -10.83 0.43 12.35
C ALA A 102 -11.61 1.68 11.89
N LEU A 103 -12.02 1.73 10.63
CA LEU A 103 -12.84 2.84 10.10
C LEU A 103 -14.19 2.93 10.81
N SER A 104 -14.87 1.81 11.04
CA SER A 104 -16.13 1.77 11.79
C SER A 104 -15.97 2.32 13.21
N MET A 105 -14.88 1.96 13.88
CA MET A 105 -14.57 2.45 15.24
C MET A 105 -14.31 3.96 15.23
N LEU A 106 -13.62 4.49 14.22
CA LEU A 106 -13.38 5.92 14.06
C LEU A 106 -14.68 6.68 13.81
N ASP A 107 -15.57 6.15 12.98
CA ASP A 107 -16.88 6.75 12.70
C ASP A 107 -17.75 6.82 13.96
N GLU A 108 -17.71 5.79 14.82
CA GLU A 108 -18.37 5.82 16.11
C GLU A 108 -17.76 6.83 17.08
N LEU A 109 -16.43 7.02 17.04
CA LEU A 109 -15.78 8.06 17.84
C LEU A 109 -16.16 9.48 17.36
N GLU A 110 -16.30 9.70 16.07
CA GLU A 110 -16.74 10.98 15.50
C GLU A 110 -18.17 11.33 15.89
N LYS A 111 -19.08 10.35 15.93
CA LYS A 111 -20.45 10.54 16.41
C LYS A 111 -20.54 10.97 17.89
N ARG A 112 -19.55 10.59 18.70
CA ARG A 112 -19.47 10.94 20.14
C ARG A 112 -18.94 12.36 20.38
N GLY A 113 -18.30 12.97 19.40
CA GLY A 113 -17.84 14.35 19.48
C GLY A 113 -16.63 14.63 18.59
N ALA A 114 -16.46 15.89 18.26
CA ALA A 114 -15.32 16.37 17.51
C ALA A 114 -14.03 16.23 18.33
N ALA A 115 -12.99 15.74 17.69
CA ALA A 115 -11.65 15.71 18.26
C ALA A 115 -10.92 17.03 18.00
N SER A 116 -9.92 17.34 18.82
CA SER A 116 -9.05 18.50 18.64
C SER A 116 -7.59 18.15 18.97
N GLY A 117 -6.68 18.95 18.46
CA GLY A 117 -5.26 18.79 18.73
C GLY A 117 -4.72 17.40 18.35
N ILE A 118 -3.99 16.76 19.25
CA ILE A 118 -3.33 15.46 19.01
C ILE A 118 -4.35 14.37 18.68
N GLU A 119 -5.49 14.33 19.37
CA GLU A 119 -6.52 13.31 19.11
C GLU A 119 -7.07 13.41 17.68
N ALA A 120 -7.27 14.62 17.17
CA ALA A 120 -7.72 14.82 15.79
C ALA A 120 -6.69 14.33 14.78
N TYR A 121 -5.40 14.58 15.03
CA TYR A 121 -4.32 14.06 14.22
C TYR A 121 -4.26 12.53 14.26
N ASP A 122 -4.36 11.93 15.45
CA ASP A 122 -4.33 10.48 15.60
C ASP A 122 -5.50 9.79 14.88
N ARG A 123 -6.71 10.39 14.94
CA ARG A 123 -7.86 9.90 14.18
C ARG A 123 -7.61 9.98 12.66
N ALA A 124 -7.08 11.10 12.17
CA ALA A 124 -6.76 11.27 10.76
C ALA A 124 -5.67 10.30 10.29
N SER A 125 -4.61 10.15 11.07
CA SER A 125 -3.53 9.20 10.80
C SER A 125 -4.02 7.76 10.77
N THR A 126 -4.82 7.36 11.77
CA THR A 126 -5.42 6.02 11.83
C THR A 126 -6.32 5.76 10.64
N ARG A 127 -7.13 6.74 10.24
CA ARG A 127 -8.00 6.67 9.05
C ARG A 127 -7.16 6.49 7.78
N ALA A 128 -6.05 7.22 7.67
CA ALA A 128 -5.14 7.10 6.53
C ALA A 128 -4.52 5.69 6.44
N TRP A 129 -4.03 5.13 7.55
CA TRP A 129 -3.50 3.77 7.58
C TRP A 129 -4.55 2.71 7.22
N ALA A 130 -5.77 2.86 7.70
CA ALA A 130 -6.86 1.96 7.34
C ALA A 130 -7.18 2.02 5.83
N HIS A 131 -7.25 3.21 5.24
CA HIS A 131 -7.45 3.34 3.80
C HIS A 131 -6.27 2.82 2.98
N LEU A 132 -5.04 2.97 3.47
CA LEU A 132 -3.87 2.37 2.82
C LEU A 132 -3.96 0.85 2.80
N GLY A 133 -4.36 0.24 3.92
CA GLY A 133 -4.58 -1.21 4.00
C GLY A 133 -5.66 -1.72 3.05
N LEU A 134 -6.79 -0.99 2.92
CA LEU A 134 -7.85 -1.32 1.96
C LEU A 134 -7.35 -1.19 0.51
N CYS A 135 -6.61 -0.13 0.19
CA CYS A 135 -5.98 0.03 -1.11
C CYS A 135 -5.05 -1.15 -1.42
N PHE A 136 -4.22 -1.57 -0.46
CA PHE A 136 -3.30 -2.67 -0.66
C PHE A 136 -4.02 -4.03 -0.77
N ALA A 137 -5.11 -4.24 -0.03
CA ALA A 137 -5.95 -5.43 -0.19
C ALA A 137 -6.50 -5.55 -1.62
N ASP A 138 -6.94 -4.42 -2.19
CA ASP A 138 -7.39 -4.37 -3.58
C ASP A 138 -6.26 -4.67 -4.57
N ARG A 139 -5.04 -4.21 -4.30
CA ARG A 139 -3.86 -4.50 -5.12
C ARG A 139 -3.46 -5.97 -5.06
N LEU A 140 -3.55 -6.63 -3.90
CA LEU A 140 -3.33 -8.08 -3.78
C LEU A 140 -4.33 -8.88 -4.62
N GLU A 141 -5.62 -8.55 -4.52
CA GLU A 141 -6.67 -9.18 -5.34
C GLU A 141 -6.45 -8.90 -6.84
N ALA A 142 -6.04 -7.67 -7.20
CA ALA A 142 -5.72 -7.30 -8.58
C ALA A 142 -4.52 -8.07 -9.13
N ALA A 143 -3.50 -8.33 -8.31
CA ALA A 143 -2.35 -9.15 -8.68
C ALA A 143 -2.74 -10.62 -8.89
N VAL A 144 -3.64 -11.16 -8.09
CA VAL A 144 -4.24 -12.48 -8.32
C VAL A 144 -4.99 -12.52 -9.65
N ALA A 145 -5.83 -11.52 -9.93
CA ALA A 145 -6.53 -11.43 -11.21
C ALA A 145 -5.55 -11.34 -12.39
N ARG A 146 -4.47 -10.56 -12.24
CA ARG A 146 -3.40 -10.44 -13.24
C ARG A 146 -2.76 -11.80 -13.56
N CYS A 147 -2.41 -12.59 -12.53
CA CYS A 147 -1.82 -13.93 -12.71
C CYS A 147 -2.79 -14.91 -13.38
N ARG A 148 -4.09 -14.83 -13.06
CA ARG A 148 -5.11 -15.70 -13.69
C ARG A 148 -5.28 -15.44 -15.18
N GLY A 149 -5.02 -14.23 -15.65
CA GLY A 149 -5.02 -13.87 -17.06
C GLY A 149 -6.41 -13.91 -17.72
N GLY A 150 -6.44 -13.51 -18.99
CA GLY A 150 -7.67 -13.47 -19.81
C GLY A 150 -8.49 -12.18 -19.63
N ALA A 151 -9.46 -11.95 -20.52
CA ALA A 151 -10.22 -10.70 -20.60
C ALA A 151 -11.05 -10.41 -19.33
N ALA A 152 -11.71 -11.42 -18.78
CA ALA A 152 -12.49 -11.26 -17.55
C ALA A 152 -11.61 -10.90 -16.35
N ALA A 153 -10.44 -11.53 -16.22
CA ALA A 153 -9.48 -11.21 -15.17
C ALA A 153 -8.88 -9.81 -15.32
N ARG A 154 -8.63 -9.35 -16.56
CA ARG A 154 -8.20 -7.96 -16.82
C ARG A 154 -9.28 -6.95 -16.40
N THR A 155 -10.55 -7.20 -16.74
CA THR A 155 -11.66 -6.35 -16.30
C THR A 155 -11.73 -6.28 -14.76
N GLU A 156 -11.57 -7.41 -14.09
CA GLU A 156 -11.58 -7.48 -12.63
C GLU A 156 -10.36 -6.76 -12.04
N GLN A 157 -9.18 -6.91 -12.63
CA GLN A 157 -7.97 -6.20 -12.23
C GLN A 157 -8.19 -4.68 -12.26
N VAL A 158 -8.73 -4.15 -13.35
CA VAL A 158 -9.02 -2.71 -13.49
C VAL A 158 -10.01 -2.26 -12.41
N ARG A 159 -11.11 -2.99 -12.22
CA ARG A 159 -12.13 -2.68 -11.23
C ARG A 159 -11.56 -2.64 -9.80
N LEU A 160 -10.69 -3.59 -9.46
CA LEU A 160 -10.03 -3.64 -8.14
C LEU A 160 -9.08 -2.47 -7.95
N LEU A 161 -8.29 -2.13 -8.95
CA LEU A 161 -7.38 -0.98 -8.86
C LEU A 161 -8.14 0.36 -8.80
N GLU A 162 -9.27 0.49 -9.49
CA GLU A 162 -10.16 1.66 -9.36
C GLU A 162 -10.67 1.81 -7.93
N ARG A 163 -11.11 0.71 -7.30
CA ARG A 163 -11.54 0.70 -5.91
C ARG A 163 -10.38 1.06 -4.97
N GLY A 164 -9.21 0.48 -5.18
CA GLY A 164 -8.00 0.81 -4.43
C GLY A 164 -7.61 2.27 -4.55
N ARG A 165 -7.76 2.85 -5.75
CA ARG A 165 -7.54 4.28 -5.98
C ARG A 165 -8.49 5.15 -5.15
N GLU A 166 -9.76 4.79 -5.03
CA GLU A 166 -10.70 5.54 -4.19
C GLU A 166 -10.31 5.46 -2.71
N HIS A 167 -9.83 4.32 -2.23
CA HIS A 167 -9.26 4.21 -0.90
C HIS A 167 -8.03 5.09 -0.73
N TYR A 168 -7.12 5.12 -1.71
CA TYR A 168 -5.96 5.99 -1.63
C TYR A 168 -6.34 7.48 -1.67
N ARG A 169 -7.38 7.85 -2.41
CA ARG A 169 -7.94 9.21 -2.38
C ARG A 169 -8.46 9.57 -0.98
N ALA A 170 -9.21 8.69 -0.34
CA ALA A 170 -9.71 8.90 1.01
C ALA A 170 -8.57 9.03 2.05
N LEU A 171 -7.45 8.31 1.86
CA LEU A 171 -6.21 8.52 2.62
C LEU A 171 -5.71 9.95 2.44
N CYS A 172 -5.59 10.41 1.19
CA CYS A 172 -5.15 11.78 0.91
C CYS A 172 -6.04 12.82 1.60
N ASP A 173 -7.34 12.65 1.48
CA ASP A 173 -8.32 13.59 2.08
C ASP A 173 -8.22 13.61 3.62
N ALA A 174 -7.91 12.48 4.25
CA ALA A 174 -7.68 12.42 5.69
C ALA A 174 -6.41 13.17 6.13
N LEU A 175 -5.37 13.20 5.29
CA LEU A 175 -4.08 13.82 5.62
C LEU A 175 -3.91 15.27 5.16
N ASP A 176 -4.70 15.75 4.21
CA ASP A 176 -4.50 17.07 3.59
C ASP A 176 -4.53 18.23 4.58
N ALA A 177 -5.37 18.16 5.63
CA ALA A 177 -5.43 19.18 6.67
C ALA A 177 -4.15 19.24 7.53
N TRP A 178 -3.40 18.12 7.59
CA TRP A 178 -2.21 17.95 8.45
C TRP A 178 -0.92 18.08 7.67
N ILE A 179 -0.94 17.67 6.40
CA ILE A 179 0.20 17.69 5.49
C ILE A 179 -0.22 18.43 4.21
N PRO A 180 -0.50 19.74 4.30
CA PRO A 180 -1.05 20.49 3.15
C PRO A 180 -0.01 20.83 2.08
N ARG A 181 1.26 20.55 2.32
CA ARG A 181 2.37 20.87 1.40
C ARG A 181 3.34 19.70 1.32
N PRO A 182 4.00 19.53 0.18
CA PRO A 182 5.11 18.59 0.08
C PRO A 182 6.16 18.91 1.14
N TYR A 183 6.66 17.88 1.82
CA TYR A 183 7.79 18.00 2.71
C TYR A 183 9.05 17.50 2.01
N GLU A 184 10.17 18.13 2.33
CA GLU A 184 11.46 17.65 1.87
C GLU A 184 11.77 16.37 2.61
N LEU A 185 12.02 15.29 1.86
CA LEU A 185 12.57 14.09 2.44
C LEU A 185 13.94 14.46 3.01
N LEU A 186 14.08 14.36 4.32
CA LEU A 186 15.36 14.57 4.99
C LEU A 186 16.39 13.62 4.36
N HIS A 187 17.49 14.21 3.89
CA HIS A 187 18.65 13.48 3.46
C HIS A 187 19.22 12.71 4.67
N LEU A 188 18.77 11.49 4.87
CA LEU A 188 19.43 10.56 5.77
C LEU A 188 20.69 10.06 5.07
N GLY A 189 21.74 10.90 5.07
CA GLY A 189 23.09 10.56 4.63
C GLY A 189 23.21 10.25 3.14
N ASP A 190 24.03 11.01 2.49
CA ASP A 190 24.66 10.76 1.19
C ASP A 190 23.87 10.01 0.11
N ASN A 191 23.35 10.77 -0.85
CA ASN A 191 23.21 10.41 -2.27
C ASN A 191 22.34 9.20 -2.69
N PHE A 192 21.91 8.34 -1.78
CA PHE A 192 21.17 7.13 -2.15
C PHE A 192 19.79 7.40 -2.69
N ILE A 193 19.12 8.44 -2.18
CA ILE A 193 17.75 8.78 -2.60
C ILE A 193 17.78 9.86 -3.68
N THR A 194 18.81 10.72 -3.69
CA THR A 194 18.83 11.93 -4.50
C THR A 194 19.21 11.73 -5.95
N GLU A 195 20.12 10.82 -6.26
CA GLU A 195 20.65 10.68 -7.63
C GLU A 195 19.66 10.12 -8.66
N ARG A 196 18.61 9.43 -8.21
CA ARG A 196 17.58 8.87 -9.11
C ARG A 196 16.18 9.46 -8.92
N PHE A 197 15.93 10.18 -7.85
CA PHE A 197 14.76 11.04 -7.69
C PHE A 197 15.03 12.47 -8.17
N ASP A 198 15.93 12.63 -9.11
CA ASP A 198 16.38 13.93 -9.64
C ASP A 198 15.28 14.73 -10.37
N SER A 199 14.13 14.20 -10.53
CA SER A 199 13.00 14.91 -11.12
C SER A 199 12.11 15.64 -10.12
N GLY A 200 12.63 16.02 -8.95
CA GLY A 200 11.89 16.82 -7.96
C GLY A 200 11.25 16.03 -6.83
N MET A 201 11.54 14.75 -6.70
CA MET A 201 11.07 13.94 -5.55
C MET A 201 11.88 14.17 -4.26
N ASN A 202 12.70 15.19 -4.19
CA ASN A 202 13.14 15.76 -2.90
C ASN A 202 11.97 16.32 -2.09
N ARG A 203 10.79 16.42 -2.70
CA ARG A 203 9.54 16.86 -2.09
C ARG A 203 8.51 15.77 -2.26
N PHE A 204 8.24 15.03 -1.21
CA PHE A 204 7.19 14.02 -1.20
C PHE A 204 5.85 14.62 -0.75
N HIS A 205 4.80 14.25 -1.43
CA HIS A 205 3.44 14.45 -0.98
C HIS A 205 2.61 13.19 -1.26
N HIS A 206 1.76 12.79 -0.33
CA HIS A 206 0.93 11.59 -0.47
C HIS A 206 0.09 11.58 -1.77
N ARG A 207 -0.30 12.74 -2.29
CA ARG A 207 -1.02 12.85 -3.58
C ARG A 207 -0.18 12.46 -4.80
N GLU A 208 1.14 12.43 -4.70
CA GLU A 208 1.99 11.94 -5.79
C GLU A 208 1.78 10.44 -6.04
N VAL A 209 1.57 9.66 -4.98
CA VAL A 209 1.26 8.24 -5.12
C VAL A 209 -0.09 8.03 -5.83
N LEU A 210 -1.07 8.90 -5.58
CA LEU A 210 -2.35 8.86 -6.30
C LEU A 210 -2.16 9.06 -7.81
N ARG A 211 -1.27 9.99 -8.21
CA ARG A 211 -0.89 10.18 -9.61
C ARG A 211 -0.25 8.93 -10.21
N LEU A 212 0.64 8.26 -9.47
CA LEU A 212 1.28 7.03 -9.92
C LEU A 212 0.27 5.88 -10.10
N ILE A 213 -0.73 5.79 -9.22
CA ILE A 213 -1.85 4.83 -9.36
C ILE A 213 -2.67 5.15 -10.62
N ASP A 214 -2.91 6.42 -10.92
CA ASP A 214 -3.61 6.85 -12.14
C ASP A 214 -2.84 6.47 -13.40
N GLU A 215 -1.53 6.60 -13.39
CA GLU A 215 -0.66 6.20 -14.51
C GLU A 215 -0.67 4.68 -14.72
N GLU A 216 -0.64 3.89 -13.63
CA GLU A 216 -0.77 2.43 -13.73
C GLU A 216 -2.12 2.03 -14.34
N LEU A 217 -3.22 2.64 -13.87
CA LEU A 217 -4.55 2.41 -14.44
C LEU A 217 -4.66 2.81 -15.90
N GLY A 218 -4.04 3.93 -16.29
CA GLY A 218 -3.97 4.38 -17.69
C GLY A 218 -3.36 3.31 -18.59
N ARG A 219 -2.19 2.78 -18.23
CA ARG A 219 -1.50 1.73 -18.98
C ARG A 219 -2.30 0.43 -19.11
N LEU A 220 -3.15 0.12 -18.12
CA LEU A 220 -3.99 -1.08 -18.18
C LEU A 220 -5.21 -0.94 -19.06
N ARG A 221 -5.63 0.28 -19.39
CA ARG A 221 -6.78 0.56 -20.26
C ARG A 221 -6.45 0.62 -21.76
N GLU A 222 -5.16 0.81 -22.06
CA GLU A 222 -4.60 0.71 -23.43
C GLU A 222 -4.44 -0.76 -23.86
#